data_2a5a5c8d16c2509e08ff72ded53d6c21
#
_entry.id   2a5a5c8d16c2509e08ff72ded53d6c21
#
_cell.length_a   1.000
_cell.length_b   1.000
_cell.length_c   1.000
_cell.angle_alpha   90.00
_cell.angle_beta   90.00
_cell.angle_gamma   90.00
#
_symmetry.space_group_name_H-M   'P 1'
#
loop_
_entity.id
_entity.type
_entity.pdbx_description
1 polymer ?
#
loop_
_entity_poly.entity_id
_entity_poly.type
_entity_poly.pdbx_seq_one_letter_code
_entity_poly.pdbx_strand_id
1 'polypeptide(L)'
;MFRSITTAVSVLSMFVLSAPAFAEDSKDPIKLTLHDWTGQLITTKLMGEALKAKGLNVEYVPADYLAQFAGLKTGDLHVAMEIWETTGREAMDEATATGQVENLGETGMLAIEEWWYPEYMKEKCPGLPDWEALKKCAEQFSTAETKPKGRYLGAPVTWGGFDDERVVALDLPFEVVHAGTDAALFAELESAYQRKAPIIQWVYAPHWAPIKYKGEWVDFPKYEAACYTDPAWGINKSATHDCAKPRGPVWKVAWSGVKDKWPSAYEAIKLFNINNDEMGAMITKVDLEGQKTEDVVAEWMKANEARWKGWIGQ
;
A
#
# COMPACT_ATOMS: atom_id res chain seq x y z
N MET A 1 -46.20 -67.60 -44.86
CA MET A 1 -45.47 -66.34 -45.09
C MET A 1 -45.78 -65.41 -43.95
N PHE A 2 -44.92 -65.36 -42.91
CA PHE A 2 -45.02 -64.42 -41.82
C PHE A 2 -43.89 -63.36 -41.94
N ARG A 3 -44.23 -62.08 -42.07
CA ARG A 3 -43.30 -60.96 -42.10
C ARG A 3 -43.19 -60.40 -40.66
N SER A 4 -42.03 -60.57 -40.08
CA SER A 4 -41.67 -59.91 -38.82
C SER A 4 -41.32 -58.43 -39.09
N ILE A 5 -42.00 -57.56 -38.39
CA ILE A 5 -41.68 -56.09 -38.37
C ILE A 5 -40.84 -55.83 -37.13
N THR A 6 -39.58 -55.45 -37.33
CA THR A 6 -38.68 -55.09 -36.26
C THR A 6 -38.76 -53.57 -36.07
N THR A 7 -39.30 -53.13 -34.92
CA THR A 7 -39.37 -51.71 -34.54
C THR A 7 -38.07 -51.31 -33.86
N ALA A 8 -37.27 -50.43 -34.48
CA ALA A 8 -36.09 -49.86 -33.89
C ALA A 8 -36.46 -48.66 -32.94
N VAL A 9 -36.22 -48.83 -31.67
CA VAL A 9 -36.34 -47.73 -30.68
C VAL A 9 -35.03 -46.95 -30.63
N SER A 10 -35.04 -45.73 -31.17
CA SER A 10 -33.92 -44.82 -31.04
C SER A 10 -33.99 -44.15 -29.68
N VAL A 11 -33.04 -44.47 -28.79
CA VAL A 11 -32.82 -43.75 -27.52
C VAL A 11 -32.04 -42.50 -27.79
N LEU A 12 -32.71 -41.35 -27.72
CA LEU A 12 -32.10 -40.03 -27.82
C LEU A 12 -31.47 -39.66 -26.45
N SER A 13 -30.17 -39.86 -26.31
CA SER A 13 -29.41 -39.45 -25.10
C SER A 13 -29.28 -37.93 -25.09
N MET A 14 -30.06 -37.25 -24.24
CA MET A 14 -29.87 -35.84 -23.92
C MET A 14 -28.59 -35.68 -23.07
N PHE A 15 -27.53 -35.19 -23.66
CA PHE A 15 -26.38 -34.65 -22.93
C PHE A 15 -26.80 -33.31 -22.28
N VAL A 16 -27.07 -33.33 -20.99
CA VAL A 16 -27.22 -32.12 -20.17
C VAL A 16 -25.80 -31.56 -19.99
N LEU A 17 -25.45 -30.53 -20.75
CA LEU A 17 -24.28 -29.69 -20.48
C LEU A 17 -24.54 -28.98 -19.16
N SER A 18 -23.98 -29.51 -18.06
CA SER A 18 -23.90 -28.80 -16.79
C SER A 18 -22.97 -27.64 -16.99
N ALA A 19 -23.49 -26.41 -17.10
CA ALA A 19 -22.68 -25.20 -16.93
C ALA A 19 -22.03 -25.24 -15.54
N PRO A 20 -20.76 -24.84 -15.39
CA PRO A 20 -20.16 -24.75 -14.08
C PRO A 20 -21.01 -23.76 -13.25
N ALA A 21 -21.63 -24.26 -12.19
CA ALA A 21 -22.30 -23.43 -11.23
C ALA A 21 -21.18 -22.66 -10.49
N PHE A 22 -21.00 -21.38 -10.76
CA PHE A 22 -20.21 -20.52 -9.89
C PHE A 22 -20.88 -20.59 -8.50
N ALA A 23 -20.06 -20.78 -7.47
CA ALA A 23 -20.55 -20.72 -6.11
C ALA A 23 -21.20 -19.35 -5.85
N GLU A 24 -22.35 -19.34 -5.19
CA GLU A 24 -23.05 -18.09 -4.84
C GLU A 24 -22.28 -17.37 -3.73
N ASP A 25 -22.16 -16.04 -3.83
CA ASP A 25 -21.53 -15.23 -2.80
C ASP A 25 -22.31 -15.29 -1.48
N SER A 26 -21.60 -15.36 -0.36
CA SER A 26 -22.18 -15.29 0.98
C SER A 26 -22.91 -13.96 1.18
N LYS A 27 -23.98 -13.98 1.99
CA LYS A 27 -24.69 -12.79 2.46
C LYS A 27 -24.01 -12.13 3.66
N ASP A 28 -23.03 -12.78 4.27
CA ASP A 28 -22.23 -12.16 5.33
C ASP A 28 -21.45 -10.95 4.79
N PRO A 29 -21.16 -9.94 5.60
CA PRO A 29 -20.35 -8.81 5.16
C PRO A 29 -18.90 -9.25 4.88
N ILE A 30 -18.37 -8.82 3.73
CA ILE A 30 -16.93 -8.88 3.46
C ILE A 30 -16.26 -7.70 4.13
N LYS A 31 -15.23 -7.98 4.96
CA LYS A 31 -14.54 -6.98 5.78
C LYS A 31 -13.27 -6.50 5.07
N LEU A 32 -13.24 -5.22 4.73
CA LEU A 32 -12.08 -4.55 4.13
C LEU A 32 -11.39 -3.69 5.19
N THR A 33 -10.06 -3.80 5.30
CA THR A 33 -9.29 -3.00 6.27
C THR A 33 -9.24 -1.53 5.88
N LEU A 34 -9.33 -0.65 6.89
CA LEU A 34 -9.08 0.78 6.74
C LEU A 34 -7.87 1.17 7.60
N HIS A 35 -6.99 1.98 7.02
CA HIS A 35 -5.86 2.60 7.69
C HIS A 35 -6.03 4.12 7.75
N ASP A 36 -5.03 4.84 8.25
CA ASP A 36 -5.12 6.26 8.55
C ASP A 36 -4.55 7.20 7.47
N TRP A 37 -4.10 6.67 6.32
CA TRP A 37 -3.64 7.52 5.22
C TRP A 37 -4.65 7.56 4.06
N THR A 38 -4.74 8.73 3.43
CA THR A 38 -5.78 9.04 2.43
C THR A 38 -5.77 8.10 1.22
N GLY A 39 -4.59 7.72 0.72
CA GLY A 39 -4.49 6.80 -0.43
C GLY A 39 -5.20 5.47 -0.17
N GLN A 40 -4.97 4.87 1.00
CA GLN A 40 -5.58 3.59 1.36
C GLN A 40 -7.09 3.71 1.59
N LEU A 41 -7.54 4.80 2.20
CA LEU A 41 -8.97 5.06 2.35
C LEU A 41 -9.66 5.12 0.98
N ILE A 42 -9.05 5.78 0.01
CA ILE A 42 -9.55 5.87 -1.38
C ILE A 42 -9.56 4.49 -2.03
N THR A 43 -8.44 3.78 -2.02
CA THR A 43 -8.29 2.46 -2.65
C THR A 43 -9.31 1.46 -2.11
N THR A 44 -9.44 1.39 -0.78
CA THR A 44 -10.37 0.49 -0.12
C THR A 44 -11.83 0.85 -0.41
N LYS A 45 -12.16 2.16 -0.40
CA LYS A 45 -13.53 2.60 -0.71
C LYS A 45 -13.89 2.40 -2.19
N LEU A 46 -12.98 2.61 -3.13
CA LEU A 46 -13.20 2.29 -4.54
C LEU A 46 -13.60 0.83 -4.72
N MET A 47 -12.85 -0.10 -4.15
CA MET A 47 -13.19 -1.53 -4.22
C MET A 47 -14.48 -1.83 -3.46
N GLY A 48 -14.64 -1.30 -2.25
CA GLY A 48 -15.83 -1.55 -1.46
C GLY A 48 -17.12 -1.05 -2.13
N GLU A 49 -17.12 0.12 -2.74
CA GLU A 49 -18.28 0.63 -3.48
C GLU A 49 -18.56 -0.17 -4.76
N ALA A 50 -17.52 -0.66 -5.46
CA ALA A 50 -17.68 -1.57 -6.58
C ALA A 50 -18.34 -2.90 -6.14
N LEU A 51 -17.91 -3.47 -5.01
CA LEU A 51 -18.52 -4.69 -4.45
C LEU A 51 -19.97 -4.48 -4.01
N LYS A 52 -20.28 -3.31 -3.40
CA LYS A 52 -21.66 -2.94 -3.06
C LYS A 52 -22.53 -2.79 -4.31
N ALA A 53 -22.02 -2.20 -5.37
CA ALA A 53 -22.72 -2.10 -6.66
C ALA A 53 -23.01 -3.49 -7.28
N LYS A 54 -22.17 -4.48 -6.99
CA LYS A 54 -22.39 -5.88 -7.35
C LYS A 54 -23.46 -6.58 -6.46
N GLY A 55 -23.86 -5.96 -5.34
CA GLY A 55 -24.86 -6.49 -4.41
C GLY A 55 -24.28 -7.22 -3.20
N LEU A 56 -22.98 -7.08 -2.95
CA LEU A 56 -22.33 -7.65 -1.77
C LEU A 56 -22.47 -6.73 -0.54
N ASN A 57 -22.53 -7.33 0.64
CA ASN A 57 -22.45 -6.59 1.89
C ASN A 57 -20.98 -6.30 2.22
N VAL A 58 -20.63 -5.04 2.42
CA VAL A 58 -19.26 -4.60 2.73
C VAL A 58 -19.21 -3.91 4.07
N GLU A 59 -18.26 -4.32 4.89
CA GLU A 59 -17.91 -3.71 6.17
C GLU A 59 -16.48 -3.13 6.09
N TYR A 60 -16.30 -1.89 6.52
CA TYR A 60 -14.98 -1.25 6.63
C TYR A 60 -14.50 -1.35 8.07
N VAL A 61 -13.34 -1.97 8.30
CA VAL A 61 -12.82 -2.25 9.63
C VAL A 61 -11.49 -1.53 9.84
N PRO A 62 -11.42 -0.53 10.74
CA PRO A 62 -10.15 0.10 11.11
C PRO A 62 -9.17 -0.93 11.69
N ALA A 63 -7.95 -0.90 11.23
CA ALA A 63 -6.87 -1.76 11.69
C ALA A 63 -5.51 -1.07 11.53
N ASP A 64 -4.59 -1.32 12.45
CA ASP A 64 -3.20 -0.91 12.28
C ASP A 64 -2.54 -1.69 11.15
N TYR A 65 -1.68 -1.01 10.39
CA TYR A 65 -1.15 -1.52 9.13
C TYR A 65 -0.46 -2.89 9.25
N LEU A 66 0.51 -3.04 10.12
CA LEU A 66 1.18 -4.34 10.29
C LEU A 66 0.34 -5.34 11.11
N ALA A 67 -0.45 -4.86 12.06
CA ALA A 67 -1.28 -5.74 12.88
C ALA A 67 -2.44 -6.40 12.11
N GLN A 68 -2.86 -5.85 10.95
CA GLN A 68 -3.92 -6.42 10.12
C GLN A 68 -3.66 -7.87 9.69
N PHE A 69 -2.38 -8.26 9.53
CA PHE A 69 -2.04 -9.62 9.09
C PHE A 69 -2.47 -10.71 10.08
N ALA A 70 -2.55 -10.39 11.37
CA ALA A 70 -3.11 -11.33 12.36
C ALA A 70 -4.58 -11.62 12.07
N GLY A 71 -5.39 -10.58 11.84
CA GLY A 71 -6.81 -10.71 11.50
C GLY A 71 -7.04 -11.36 10.13
N LEU A 72 -6.19 -11.07 9.14
CA LEU A 72 -6.26 -11.72 7.83
C LEU A 72 -5.96 -13.23 7.92
N LYS A 73 -5.01 -13.65 8.75
CA LYS A 73 -4.72 -15.08 8.94
C LYS A 73 -5.87 -15.84 9.61
N THR A 74 -6.62 -15.22 10.49
CA THR A 74 -7.75 -15.85 11.19
C THR A 74 -9.08 -15.72 10.47
N GLY A 75 -9.18 -14.84 9.47
CA GLY A 75 -10.46 -14.51 8.81
C GLY A 75 -11.34 -13.57 9.62
N ASP A 76 -10.80 -12.88 10.62
CA ASP A 76 -11.47 -11.76 11.30
C ASP A 76 -11.49 -10.50 10.43
N LEU A 77 -10.48 -10.36 9.56
CA LEU A 77 -10.38 -9.42 8.45
C LEU A 77 -10.29 -10.20 7.14
N HIS A 78 -10.84 -9.66 6.05
CA HIS A 78 -10.93 -10.43 4.82
C HIS A 78 -10.06 -9.91 3.69
N VAL A 79 -9.91 -8.59 3.54
CA VAL A 79 -9.20 -7.97 2.41
C VAL A 79 -8.40 -6.77 2.89
N ALA A 80 -7.16 -6.66 2.42
CA ALA A 80 -6.34 -5.47 2.50
C ALA A 80 -5.94 -5.01 1.09
N MET A 81 -6.27 -3.77 0.75
CA MET A 81 -6.13 -3.23 -0.60
C MET A 81 -4.77 -2.58 -0.87
N GLU A 82 -4.00 -2.26 0.17
CA GLU A 82 -2.66 -1.69 0.03
C GLU A 82 -1.67 -2.38 0.97
N ILE A 83 -0.77 -3.15 0.41
CA ILE A 83 0.44 -3.64 1.07
C ILE A 83 1.63 -3.08 0.29
N TRP A 84 2.42 -2.24 0.92
CA TRP A 84 3.52 -1.52 0.29
C TRP A 84 4.79 -2.36 0.28
N GLU A 85 5.53 -2.33 -0.83
CA GLU A 85 6.74 -3.13 -1.02
C GLU A 85 7.78 -2.89 0.08
N THR A 86 7.92 -1.65 0.56
CA THR A 86 8.91 -1.28 1.57
C THR A 86 8.55 -1.79 2.96
N THR A 87 7.32 -1.48 3.40
CA THR A 87 6.92 -1.61 4.80
C THR A 87 6.13 -2.87 5.10
N GLY A 88 5.38 -3.37 4.12
CA GLY A 88 4.47 -4.51 4.30
C GLY A 88 4.93 -5.81 3.67
N ARG A 89 5.98 -5.80 2.84
CA ARG A 89 6.38 -6.97 2.05
C ARG A 89 6.75 -8.17 2.91
N GLU A 90 7.57 -7.98 3.91
CA GLU A 90 8.00 -9.06 4.80
C GLU A 90 6.80 -9.70 5.52
N ALA A 91 5.93 -8.88 6.13
CA ALA A 91 4.73 -9.36 6.80
C ALA A 91 3.74 -10.06 5.84
N MET A 92 3.66 -9.57 4.59
CA MET A 92 2.88 -10.22 3.53
C MET A 92 3.45 -11.59 3.16
N ASP A 93 4.77 -11.68 2.96
CA ASP A 93 5.42 -12.95 2.60
C ASP A 93 5.30 -13.98 3.73
N GLU A 94 5.47 -13.57 4.98
CA GLU A 94 5.22 -14.43 6.15
C GLU A 94 3.76 -14.91 6.21
N ALA A 95 2.79 -14.01 6.02
CA ALA A 95 1.38 -14.35 6.09
C ALA A 95 0.97 -15.29 4.94
N THR A 96 1.46 -15.04 3.72
CA THR A 96 1.16 -15.88 2.55
C THR A 96 1.81 -17.25 2.65
N ALA A 97 2.99 -17.35 3.25
CA ALA A 97 3.67 -18.62 3.50
C ALA A 97 2.85 -19.59 4.40
N THR A 98 1.93 -19.05 5.22
CA THR A 98 1.02 -19.88 6.03
C THR A 98 -0.09 -20.56 5.21
N GLY A 99 -0.35 -20.10 3.99
CA GLY A 99 -1.50 -20.49 3.16
C GLY A 99 -2.84 -19.93 3.64
N GLN A 100 -2.87 -19.13 4.71
CA GLN A 100 -4.08 -18.50 5.25
C GLN A 100 -4.39 -17.14 4.59
N VAL A 101 -3.40 -16.54 3.96
CA VAL A 101 -3.50 -15.28 3.21
C VAL A 101 -3.03 -15.51 1.78
N GLU A 102 -3.73 -14.95 0.81
CA GLU A 102 -3.36 -14.99 -0.61
C GLU A 102 -2.97 -13.60 -1.10
N ASN A 103 -1.89 -13.53 -1.88
CA ASN A 103 -1.54 -12.33 -2.65
C ASN A 103 -2.41 -12.29 -3.92
N LEU A 104 -3.25 -11.26 -4.04
CA LEU A 104 -4.17 -11.07 -5.16
C LEU A 104 -3.61 -10.16 -6.27
N GLY A 105 -2.29 -9.93 -6.25
CA GLY A 105 -1.60 -9.16 -7.27
C GLY A 105 -1.47 -7.67 -6.94
N GLU A 106 -0.91 -6.95 -7.89
CA GLU A 106 -0.59 -5.54 -7.78
C GLU A 106 -1.82 -4.64 -7.96
N THR A 107 -1.83 -3.48 -7.31
CA THR A 107 -2.86 -2.45 -7.51
C THR A 107 -2.67 -1.66 -8.80
N GLY A 108 -1.48 -1.70 -9.40
CA GLY A 108 -1.05 -0.84 -10.51
C GLY A 108 -0.28 0.40 -10.06
N MET A 109 -0.20 0.66 -8.76
CA MET A 109 0.65 1.72 -8.19
C MET A 109 2.08 1.22 -7.98
N LEU A 110 3.04 2.12 -8.17
CA LEU A 110 4.44 1.93 -7.83
C LEU A 110 4.78 2.80 -6.61
N ALA A 111 5.21 2.14 -5.55
CA ALA A 111 5.53 2.76 -4.28
C ALA A 111 6.97 3.28 -4.22
N ILE A 112 7.14 4.45 -3.64
CA ILE A 112 8.40 4.98 -3.13
C ILE A 112 8.13 5.42 -1.71
N GLU A 113 8.93 4.96 -0.76
CA GLU A 113 8.92 5.41 0.63
C GLU A 113 10.37 5.65 1.02
N GLU A 114 10.76 6.89 1.28
CA GLU A 114 12.17 7.19 1.57
C GLU A 114 12.32 8.52 2.33
N TRP A 115 13.49 8.80 2.82
CA TRP A 115 13.86 10.09 3.39
C TRP A 115 13.84 11.16 2.32
N TRP A 116 13.13 12.25 2.59
CA TRP A 116 12.95 13.34 1.67
C TRP A 116 13.21 14.68 2.37
N TYR A 117 13.75 15.63 1.61
CA TYR A 117 14.04 16.96 2.10
C TYR A 117 13.66 18.03 1.07
N PRO A 118 13.24 19.26 1.50
CA PRO A 118 13.00 20.37 0.59
C PRO A 118 14.28 20.83 -0.11
N GLU A 119 14.18 21.21 -1.39
CA GLU A 119 15.33 21.63 -2.22
C GLU A 119 16.18 22.75 -1.57
N TYR A 120 15.55 23.68 -0.82
CA TYR A 120 16.28 24.75 -0.14
C TYR A 120 17.28 24.25 0.92
N MET A 121 17.19 23.01 1.33
CA MET A 121 18.16 22.41 2.26
C MET A 121 19.54 22.20 1.64
N LYS A 122 19.65 22.16 0.30
CA LYS A 122 20.95 22.08 -0.38
C LYS A 122 21.87 23.26 -0.09
N GLU A 123 21.31 24.43 0.22
CA GLU A 123 22.09 25.62 0.63
C GLU A 123 22.72 25.41 2.01
N LYS A 124 22.02 24.72 2.92
CA LYS A 124 22.48 24.46 4.29
C LYS A 124 23.31 23.18 4.42
N CYS A 125 23.11 22.26 3.48
CA CYS A 125 23.74 20.95 3.44
C CYS A 125 24.28 20.67 2.02
N PRO A 126 25.39 21.31 1.61
CA PRO A 126 25.99 21.09 0.32
C PRO A 126 26.39 19.62 0.14
N GLY A 127 26.08 19.07 -1.03
CA GLY A 127 26.32 17.66 -1.37
C GLY A 127 25.09 16.77 -1.34
N LEU A 128 23.95 17.25 -0.76
CA LEU A 128 22.69 16.54 -0.94
C LEU A 128 22.37 16.36 -2.45
N PRO A 129 21.83 15.22 -2.89
CA PRO A 129 21.14 14.17 -2.13
C PRO A 129 22.02 13.07 -1.51
N ASP A 130 23.34 13.13 -1.63
CA ASP A 130 24.23 12.08 -1.12
C ASP A 130 24.09 11.91 0.40
N TRP A 131 23.91 10.65 0.85
CA TRP A 131 23.71 10.33 2.27
C TRP A 131 24.94 10.59 3.14
N GLU A 132 26.18 10.50 2.58
CA GLU A 132 27.38 10.85 3.32
C GLU A 132 27.51 12.38 3.55
N ALA A 133 27.00 13.16 2.59
CA ALA A 133 26.87 14.60 2.78
C ALA A 133 25.81 14.92 3.85
N LEU A 134 24.68 14.22 3.82
CA LEU A 134 23.64 14.30 4.86
C LEU A 134 24.22 14.00 6.26
N LYS A 135 25.00 12.93 6.37
CA LYS A 135 25.68 12.56 7.63
C LYS A 135 26.55 13.70 8.18
N LYS A 136 27.28 14.40 7.32
CA LYS A 136 28.16 15.51 7.69
C LYS A 136 27.44 16.79 8.12
N CYS A 137 26.20 16.99 7.65
CA CYS A 137 25.41 18.20 7.95
C CYS A 137 24.19 17.94 8.85
N ALA A 138 24.12 16.79 9.49
CA ALA A 138 22.96 16.36 10.28
C ALA A 138 22.53 17.41 11.32
N GLU A 139 23.45 18.13 11.94
CA GLU A 139 23.15 19.19 12.92
C GLU A 139 22.28 20.32 12.35
N GLN A 140 22.30 20.54 11.02
CA GLN A 140 21.41 21.50 10.35
C GLN A 140 19.92 21.15 10.49
N PHE A 141 19.62 19.88 10.76
CA PHE A 141 18.27 19.35 10.97
C PHE A 141 17.92 19.20 12.46
N SER A 142 18.79 19.63 13.38
CA SER A 142 18.56 19.47 14.81
C SER A 142 17.44 20.37 15.34
N THR A 143 16.74 19.88 16.35
CA THR A 143 15.77 20.63 17.16
C THR A 143 16.32 20.87 18.57
N ALA A 144 15.57 21.58 19.40
CA ALA A 144 15.95 21.77 20.80
C ALA A 144 16.04 20.43 21.56
N GLU A 145 15.24 19.45 21.17
CA GLU A 145 15.15 18.14 21.82
C GLU A 145 16.21 17.16 21.33
N THR A 146 16.62 17.25 20.05
CA THR A 146 17.51 16.25 19.44
C THR A 146 19.00 16.66 19.43
N LYS A 147 19.33 17.93 19.71
CA LYS A 147 20.72 18.43 19.68
C LYS A 147 21.68 17.54 20.47
N PRO A 148 22.89 17.27 19.94
CA PRO A 148 23.45 17.74 18.67
C PRO A 148 23.05 16.96 17.43
N LYS A 149 22.19 15.93 17.56
CA LYS A 149 21.75 15.09 16.45
C LYS A 149 20.74 15.83 15.58
N GLY A 150 20.74 15.54 14.29
CA GLY A 150 19.64 15.89 13.40
C GLY A 150 18.36 15.18 13.81
N ARG A 151 17.19 15.80 13.59
CA ARG A 151 15.91 15.12 13.70
C ARG A 151 15.48 14.60 12.34
N TYR A 152 15.20 13.33 12.24
CA TYR A 152 14.44 12.75 11.16
C TYR A 152 13.01 12.52 11.63
N LEU A 153 12.02 13.08 10.94
CA LEU A 153 10.60 12.85 11.23
C LEU A 153 10.15 11.62 10.47
N GLY A 154 10.08 10.50 11.17
CA GLY A 154 9.69 9.19 10.65
C GLY A 154 8.18 9.01 10.55
N ALA A 155 7.79 7.98 9.81
CA ALA A 155 6.40 7.53 9.72
C ALA A 155 5.86 7.09 11.09
N PRO A 156 4.52 6.97 11.26
CA PRO A 156 3.94 6.33 12.43
C PRO A 156 4.57 4.95 12.69
N VAL A 157 4.86 4.65 13.95
CA VAL A 157 5.51 3.38 14.35
C VAL A 157 4.76 2.14 13.82
N THR A 158 3.41 2.22 13.76
CA THR A 158 2.56 1.13 13.28
C THR A 158 2.74 0.79 11.80
N TRP A 159 3.42 1.68 11.03
CA TRP A 159 3.72 1.42 9.61
C TRP A 159 4.99 0.62 9.41
N GLY A 160 5.92 0.64 10.37
CA GLY A 160 7.27 0.08 10.22
C GLY A 160 8.18 1.01 9.42
N GLY A 161 9.15 0.43 8.69
CA GLY A 161 9.96 1.16 7.72
C GLY A 161 11.46 1.20 7.99
N PHE A 162 11.93 0.61 9.08
CA PHE A 162 13.35 0.36 9.36
C PHE A 162 14.26 1.60 9.42
N ASP A 163 13.73 2.78 9.81
CA ASP A 163 14.52 4.01 9.86
C ASP A 163 15.44 4.06 11.07
N ASP A 164 15.01 3.49 12.20
CA ASP A 164 15.86 3.34 13.39
C ASP A 164 17.03 2.42 13.11
N GLU A 165 16.79 1.28 12.44
CA GLU A 165 17.82 0.33 12.01
C GLU A 165 18.80 0.99 11.05
N ARG A 166 18.32 1.77 10.08
CA ARG A 166 19.16 2.50 9.13
C ARG A 166 20.04 3.52 9.81
N VAL A 167 19.51 4.30 10.77
CA VAL A 167 20.27 5.27 11.55
C VAL A 167 21.45 4.59 12.24
N VAL A 168 21.21 3.42 12.83
CA VAL A 168 22.27 2.63 13.49
C VAL A 168 23.22 2.02 12.46
N ALA A 169 22.70 1.41 11.39
CA ALA A 169 23.49 0.70 10.40
C ALA A 169 24.47 1.60 9.64
N LEU A 170 24.05 2.82 9.26
CA LEU A 170 24.87 3.80 8.57
C LEU A 170 25.60 4.77 9.52
N ASP A 171 25.45 4.59 10.85
CA ASP A 171 25.99 5.50 11.87
C ASP A 171 25.62 6.95 11.54
N LEU A 172 24.33 7.20 11.27
CA LEU A 172 23.82 8.54 10.99
C LEU A 172 23.63 9.29 12.30
N PRO A 173 24.13 10.54 12.43
CA PRO A 173 23.95 11.32 13.65
C PRO A 173 22.53 11.95 13.66
N PHE A 174 21.51 11.13 13.55
CA PHE A 174 20.10 11.50 13.59
C PHE A 174 19.39 10.81 14.75
N GLU A 175 18.31 11.44 15.18
CA GLU A 175 17.31 10.84 16.05
C GLU A 175 16.03 10.70 15.25
N VAL A 176 15.45 9.50 15.24
CA VAL A 176 14.17 9.22 14.59
C VAL A 176 13.06 9.64 15.55
N VAL A 177 12.23 10.60 15.11
CA VAL A 177 11.04 11.04 15.85
C VAL A 177 9.85 10.65 15.01
N HIS A 178 9.06 9.70 15.49
CA HIS A 178 7.92 9.20 14.74
C HIS A 178 6.72 10.13 14.83
N ALA A 179 6.10 10.42 13.69
CA ALA A 179 4.82 11.12 13.64
C ALA A 179 3.71 10.23 14.22
N GLY A 180 2.71 10.85 14.82
CA GLY A 180 1.58 10.10 15.37
C GLY A 180 0.58 9.63 14.31
N THR A 181 0.48 10.35 13.18
CA THR A 181 -0.45 10.08 12.08
C THR A 181 0.11 10.62 10.76
N ASP A 182 -0.43 10.16 9.63
CA ASP A 182 -0.17 10.72 8.30
C ASP A 182 -0.40 12.24 8.27
N ALA A 183 -1.55 12.68 8.74
CA ALA A 183 -1.89 14.12 8.77
C ALA A 183 -0.88 14.96 9.57
N ALA A 184 -0.38 14.46 10.71
CA ALA A 184 0.63 15.15 11.51
C ALA A 184 1.97 15.23 10.78
N LEU A 185 2.38 14.14 10.12
CA LEU A 185 3.61 14.07 9.31
C LEU A 185 3.63 15.16 8.24
N PHE A 186 2.56 15.29 7.45
CA PHE A 186 2.52 16.24 6.35
C PHE A 186 2.14 17.66 6.77
N ALA A 187 1.42 17.87 7.87
CA ALA A 187 1.23 19.21 8.46
C ALA A 187 2.57 19.82 8.91
N GLU A 188 3.49 19.02 9.46
CA GLU A 188 4.82 19.49 9.82
C GLU A 188 5.66 19.83 8.59
N LEU A 189 5.61 19.03 7.52
CA LEU A 189 6.25 19.37 6.26
C LEU A 189 5.75 20.70 5.70
N GLU A 190 4.43 20.88 5.64
CA GLU A 190 3.83 22.11 5.14
C GLU A 190 4.28 23.34 5.95
N SER A 191 4.23 23.23 7.27
CA SER A 191 4.66 24.28 8.18
C SER A 191 6.16 24.61 8.02
N ALA A 192 7.02 23.59 7.90
CA ALA A 192 8.44 23.78 7.68
C ALA A 192 8.73 24.40 6.31
N TYR A 193 8.06 23.93 5.27
CA TYR A 193 8.24 24.43 3.90
C TYR A 193 7.86 25.90 3.77
N GLN A 194 6.74 26.34 4.35
CA GLN A 194 6.29 27.72 4.35
C GLN A 194 7.30 28.66 5.03
N ARG A 195 7.94 28.22 6.10
CA ARG A 195 8.94 29.00 6.87
C ARG A 195 10.37 28.83 6.36
N LYS A 196 10.61 27.97 5.38
CA LYS A 196 11.94 27.49 4.97
C LYS A 196 12.75 26.97 6.16
N ALA A 197 12.08 26.33 7.12
CA ALA A 197 12.70 25.71 8.27
C ALA A 197 13.35 24.38 7.86
N PRO A 198 14.49 23.99 8.50
CA PRO A 198 15.11 22.70 8.24
C PRO A 198 14.15 21.55 8.58
N ILE A 199 13.99 20.64 7.62
CA ILE A 199 13.24 19.40 7.79
C ILE A 199 13.79 18.33 6.87
N ILE A 200 13.82 17.12 7.36
CA ILE A 200 14.00 15.88 6.63
C ILE A 200 13.02 14.88 7.23
N GLN A 201 12.26 14.21 6.40
CA GLN A 201 11.21 13.33 6.88
C GLN A 201 10.90 12.17 5.94
N TRP A 202 10.13 11.23 6.45
CA TRP A 202 9.44 10.24 5.64
C TRP A 202 8.50 10.92 4.66
N VAL A 203 8.65 10.59 3.38
CA VAL A 203 7.68 10.91 2.34
C VAL A 203 7.46 9.67 1.50
N TYR A 204 6.30 9.56 0.89
CA TYR A 204 5.97 8.45 0.01
C TYR A 204 5.30 8.93 -1.28
N ALA A 205 5.30 8.08 -2.28
CA ALA A 205 4.58 8.28 -3.53
C ALA A 205 3.85 6.96 -3.90
N PRO A 206 2.59 7.03 -4.41
CA PRO A 206 1.86 8.24 -4.80
C PRO A 206 1.38 9.08 -3.59
N HIS A 207 1.68 10.36 -3.61
CA HIS A 207 1.23 11.35 -2.62
C HIS A 207 1.34 12.77 -3.22
N TRP A 208 0.57 13.73 -2.70
CA TRP A 208 0.62 15.13 -3.17
C TRP A 208 1.92 15.86 -2.81
N ALA A 209 2.57 15.49 -1.71
CA ALA A 209 3.70 16.25 -1.18
C ALA A 209 4.89 16.36 -2.16
N PRO A 210 5.41 15.28 -2.76
CA PRO A 210 6.51 15.37 -3.72
C PRO A 210 6.10 16.01 -5.06
N ILE A 211 4.78 16.20 -5.30
CA ILE A 211 4.26 16.91 -6.47
C ILE A 211 4.15 18.41 -6.17
N LYS A 212 3.64 18.77 -4.99
CA LYS A 212 3.40 20.16 -4.58
C LYS A 212 4.68 20.88 -4.21
N TYR A 213 5.58 20.20 -3.53
CA TYR A 213 6.82 20.80 -3.00
C TYR A 213 8.05 20.38 -3.78
N LYS A 214 8.92 21.36 -4.06
CA LYS A 214 10.24 21.06 -4.60
C LYS A 214 11.13 20.47 -3.52
N GLY A 215 11.61 19.27 -3.74
CA GLY A 215 12.49 18.55 -2.85
C GLY A 215 13.00 17.29 -3.49
N GLU A 216 13.84 16.56 -2.81
CA GLU A 216 14.47 15.36 -3.34
C GLU A 216 14.55 14.27 -2.28
N TRP A 217 14.64 13.05 -2.76
CA TRP A 217 14.93 11.86 -1.96
C TRP A 217 16.40 11.81 -1.63
N VAL A 218 16.74 11.36 -0.42
CA VAL A 218 18.12 11.06 -0.07
C VAL A 218 18.60 9.86 -0.88
N ASP A 219 19.80 9.99 -1.45
CA ASP A 219 20.43 8.92 -2.23
C ASP A 219 21.28 8.06 -1.31
N PHE A 220 20.64 7.02 -0.75
CA PHE A 220 21.29 5.99 0.05
C PHE A 220 21.98 4.94 -0.83
N PRO A 221 22.87 4.07 -0.28
CA PRO A 221 23.40 2.94 -1.03
C PRO A 221 22.28 2.13 -1.67
N LYS A 222 22.51 1.68 -2.90
CA LYS A 222 21.47 1.00 -3.68
C LYS A 222 20.87 -0.17 -2.94
N TYR A 223 19.54 -0.30 -2.96
CA TYR A 223 18.84 -1.45 -2.41
C TYR A 223 19.25 -2.75 -3.12
N GLU A 224 19.50 -3.75 -2.32
CA GLU A 224 19.58 -5.17 -2.71
C GLU A 224 18.90 -5.98 -1.58
N ALA A 225 18.23 -7.07 -1.91
CA ALA A 225 17.50 -7.85 -0.90
C ALA A 225 18.42 -8.36 0.24
N ALA A 226 19.67 -8.68 -0.07
CA ALA A 226 20.65 -9.10 0.92
C ALA A 226 20.97 -8.03 1.97
N CYS A 227 20.82 -6.73 1.66
CA CYS A 227 21.00 -5.65 2.62
C CYS A 227 20.06 -5.78 3.83
N TYR A 228 18.87 -6.33 3.64
CA TYR A 228 17.88 -6.49 4.70
C TYR A 228 18.03 -7.79 5.48
N THR A 229 18.71 -8.80 4.91
CA THR A 229 18.76 -10.15 5.47
C THR A 229 20.17 -10.64 5.84
N ASP A 230 21.21 -10.05 5.27
CA ASP A 230 22.61 -10.46 5.48
C ASP A 230 23.49 -9.27 5.90
N PRO A 231 23.83 -9.14 7.19
CA PRO A 231 24.68 -8.04 7.65
C PRO A 231 26.08 -8.04 7.00
N ALA A 232 26.55 -9.17 6.47
CA ALA A 232 27.84 -9.21 5.80
C ALA A 232 27.84 -8.56 4.41
N TRP A 233 26.65 -8.29 3.85
CA TRP A 233 26.50 -7.72 2.52
C TRP A 233 26.80 -6.21 2.49
N GLY A 234 26.25 -5.45 3.43
CA GLY A 234 26.20 -4.00 3.39
C GLY A 234 27.52 -3.29 3.74
N ILE A 235 27.45 -1.98 3.98
CA ILE A 235 28.55 -1.13 4.43
C ILE A 235 28.95 -1.50 5.85
N ASN A 236 27.97 -1.69 6.73
CA ASN A 236 28.16 -2.12 8.10
C ASN A 236 28.02 -3.63 8.21
N LYS A 237 29.16 -4.31 8.32
CA LYS A 237 29.21 -5.80 8.41
C LYS A 237 28.60 -6.39 9.69
N SER A 238 28.00 -5.55 10.53
CA SER A 238 27.36 -5.95 11.79
C SER A 238 25.89 -5.62 11.86
N ALA A 239 25.32 -5.03 10.80
CA ALA A 239 23.93 -4.57 10.78
C ALA A 239 23.29 -4.80 9.40
N THR A 240 21.97 -4.83 9.38
CA THR A 240 21.15 -4.83 8.18
C THR A 240 20.54 -3.45 7.97
N HIS A 241 19.89 -3.22 6.83
CA HIS A 241 19.19 -1.97 6.49
C HIS A 241 20.12 -0.76 6.24
N ASP A 242 21.35 -0.99 5.85
CA ASP A 242 22.32 0.05 5.49
C ASP A 242 22.27 0.45 4.00
N CYS A 243 21.10 0.37 3.38
CA CYS A 243 20.82 0.75 2.01
C CYS A 243 19.49 1.50 1.87
N ALA A 244 19.18 1.93 0.63
CA ALA A 244 17.89 2.53 0.28
C ALA A 244 16.73 1.55 0.54
N LYS A 245 15.53 2.11 0.68
CA LYS A 245 14.31 1.29 0.77
C LYS A 245 13.97 0.70 -0.61
N PRO A 246 13.39 -0.51 -0.68
CA PRO A 246 12.92 -1.07 -1.94
C PRO A 246 11.86 -0.16 -2.57
N ARG A 247 11.88 -0.08 -3.88
CA ARG A 247 10.80 0.53 -4.66
C ARG A 247 10.09 -0.59 -5.40
N GLY A 248 8.79 -0.59 -5.38
CA GLY A 248 8.06 -1.69 -6.00
C GLY A 248 6.55 -1.46 -6.01
N PRO A 249 5.78 -2.48 -6.36
CA PRO A 249 4.33 -2.37 -6.42
C PRO A 249 3.69 -2.24 -5.04
N VAL A 250 2.47 -1.74 -5.05
CA VAL A 250 1.53 -1.86 -3.94
C VAL A 250 0.64 -3.07 -4.22
N TRP A 251 0.56 -3.99 -3.25
CA TRP A 251 -0.10 -5.28 -3.39
C TRP A 251 -1.49 -5.30 -2.76
N LYS A 252 -2.32 -6.24 -3.20
CA LYS A 252 -3.61 -6.59 -2.59
C LYS A 252 -3.50 -7.97 -2.00
N VAL A 253 -4.01 -8.16 -0.79
CA VAL A 253 -4.06 -9.47 -0.16
C VAL A 253 -5.45 -9.77 0.39
N ALA A 254 -5.77 -11.05 0.52
CA ALA A 254 -7.00 -11.50 1.13
C ALA A 254 -6.79 -12.74 2.00
N TRP A 255 -7.63 -12.90 3.00
CA TRP A 255 -7.81 -14.18 3.67
C TRP A 255 -8.20 -15.27 2.64
N SER A 256 -7.54 -16.43 2.69
CA SER A 256 -7.73 -17.50 1.70
C SER A 256 -9.18 -17.98 1.57
N GLY A 257 -10.00 -17.86 2.62
CA GLY A 257 -11.41 -18.18 2.58
C GLY A 257 -12.29 -17.23 1.76
N VAL A 258 -11.77 -16.07 1.31
CA VAL A 258 -12.53 -15.13 0.46
C VAL A 258 -12.93 -15.78 -0.85
N LYS A 259 -12.05 -16.60 -1.44
CA LYS A 259 -12.29 -17.30 -2.69
C LYS A 259 -13.51 -18.21 -2.65
N ASP A 260 -13.72 -18.90 -1.54
CA ASP A 260 -14.83 -19.84 -1.38
C ASP A 260 -16.09 -19.13 -0.89
N LYS A 261 -15.95 -18.11 -0.03
CA LYS A 261 -17.08 -17.45 0.61
C LYS A 261 -17.68 -16.32 -0.22
N TRP A 262 -16.84 -15.59 -0.96
CA TRP A 262 -17.24 -14.49 -1.86
C TRP A 262 -16.49 -14.57 -3.20
N PRO A 263 -16.74 -15.60 -4.01
CA PRO A 263 -15.97 -15.85 -5.24
C PRO A 263 -16.01 -14.68 -6.22
N SER A 264 -17.12 -13.96 -6.29
CA SER A 264 -17.20 -12.79 -7.18
C SER A 264 -16.41 -11.58 -6.66
N ALA A 265 -16.29 -11.41 -5.33
CA ALA A 265 -15.43 -10.40 -4.75
C ALA A 265 -13.94 -10.74 -4.96
N TYR A 266 -13.57 -12.01 -4.79
CA TYR A 266 -12.22 -12.49 -5.03
C TYR A 266 -11.73 -12.12 -6.44
N GLU A 267 -12.52 -12.40 -7.47
CA GLU A 267 -12.16 -12.05 -8.84
C GLU A 267 -12.15 -10.52 -9.07
N ALA A 268 -13.09 -9.78 -8.48
CA ALA A 268 -13.11 -8.32 -8.58
C ALA A 268 -11.86 -7.68 -7.97
N ILE A 269 -11.42 -8.13 -6.81
CA ILE A 269 -10.22 -7.62 -6.14
C ILE A 269 -8.98 -7.88 -6.98
N LYS A 270 -8.85 -9.06 -7.60
CA LYS A 270 -7.74 -9.36 -8.51
C LYS A 270 -7.67 -8.41 -9.70
N LEU A 271 -8.82 -8.04 -10.26
CA LEU A 271 -8.91 -7.16 -11.43
C LEU A 271 -8.74 -5.67 -11.09
N PHE A 272 -8.83 -5.28 -9.82
CA PHE A 272 -8.64 -3.89 -9.40
C PHE A 272 -7.29 -3.36 -9.85
N ASN A 273 -7.29 -2.18 -10.47
CA ASN A 273 -6.08 -1.45 -10.81
C ASN A 273 -6.33 0.07 -10.83
N ILE A 274 -5.30 0.81 -10.40
CA ILE A 274 -5.24 2.26 -10.42
C ILE A 274 -3.76 2.68 -10.53
N ASN A 275 -3.46 3.80 -11.17
CA ASN A 275 -2.09 4.27 -11.31
C ASN A 275 -1.76 5.42 -10.35
N ASN A 276 -0.46 5.78 -10.29
CA ASN A 276 0.05 6.82 -9.40
C ASN A 276 -0.56 8.20 -9.67
N ASP A 277 -0.78 8.56 -10.94
CA ASP A 277 -1.30 9.89 -11.29
C ASP A 277 -2.75 10.03 -10.84
N GLU A 278 -3.57 9.01 -11.06
CA GLU A 278 -4.96 8.98 -10.62
C GLU A 278 -5.05 9.04 -9.08
N MET A 279 -4.23 8.24 -8.40
CA MET A 279 -4.21 8.24 -6.94
C MET A 279 -3.73 9.58 -6.39
N GLY A 280 -2.63 10.12 -6.90
CA GLY A 280 -2.12 11.43 -6.48
C GLY A 280 -3.12 12.57 -6.68
N ALA A 281 -3.88 12.54 -7.77
CA ALA A 281 -4.93 13.52 -8.03
C ALA A 281 -6.09 13.41 -7.01
N MET A 282 -6.51 12.19 -6.66
CA MET A 282 -7.56 11.98 -5.66
C MET A 282 -7.11 12.34 -4.25
N ILE A 283 -5.88 11.97 -3.86
CA ILE A 283 -5.30 12.37 -2.57
C ILE A 283 -5.25 13.90 -2.47
N THR A 284 -4.83 14.59 -3.55
CA THR A 284 -4.80 16.06 -3.59
C THR A 284 -6.18 16.69 -3.30
N LYS A 285 -7.24 16.15 -3.88
CA LYS A 285 -8.62 16.65 -3.63
C LYS A 285 -9.03 16.49 -2.16
N VAL A 286 -8.67 15.38 -1.55
CA VAL A 286 -8.99 15.15 -0.13
C VAL A 286 -8.14 16.03 0.77
N ASP A 287 -6.82 15.93 0.68
CA ASP A 287 -5.89 16.49 1.67
C ASP A 287 -5.69 18.00 1.51
N LEU A 288 -5.68 18.52 0.27
CA LEU A 288 -5.38 19.92 0.00
C LEU A 288 -6.62 20.74 -0.31
N GLU A 289 -7.63 20.14 -0.95
CA GLU A 289 -8.86 20.83 -1.29
C GLU A 289 -9.97 20.61 -0.26
N GLY A 290 -9.75 19.71 0.73
CA GLY A 290 -10.66 19.45 1.83
C GLY A 290 -11.96 18.73 1.42
N GLN A 291 -11.94 18.03 0.28
CA GLN A 291 -13.09 17.24 -0.16
C GLN A 291 -13.19 15.96 0.69
N LYS A 292 -14.40 15.46 0.88
CA LYS A 292 -14.60 14.18 1.57
C LYS A 292 -14.13 13.02 0.68
N THR A 293 -13.50 12.04 1.28
CA THR A 293 -13.04 10.84 0.56
C THR A 293 -14.17 10.16 -0.22
N GLU A 294 -15.37 10.10 0.35
CA GLU A 294 -16.56 9.52 -0.28
C GLU A 294 -16.96 10.25 -1.56
N ASP A 295 -16.90 11.60 -1.54
CA ASP A 295 -17.27 12.43 -2.69
C ASP A 295 -16.24 12.25 -3.83
N VAL A 296 -14.94 12.20 -3.49
CA VAL A 296 -13.85 11.98 -4.45
C VAL A 296 -13.96 10.60 -5.08
N VAL A 297 -14.23 9.57 -4.27
CA VAL A 297 -14.47 8.19 -4.75
C VAL A 297 -15.67 8.14 -5.69
N ALA A 298 -16.80 8.74 -5.32
CA ALA A 298 -18.01 8.78 -6.15
C ALA A 298 -17.77 9.51 -7.48
N GLU A 299 -17.04 10.62 -7.46
CA GLU A 299 -16.66 11.36 -8.67
C GLU A 299 -15.80 10.50 -9.61
N TRP A 300 -14.76 9.85 -9.05
CA TRP A 300 -13.89 8.97 -9.85
C TRP A 300 -14.67 7.79 -10.44
N MET A 301 -15.50 7.13 -9.64
CA MET A 301 -16.33 6.01 -10.11
C MET A 301 -17.28 6.43 -11.22
N LYS A 302 -17.90 7.61 -11.13
CA LYS A 302 -18.76 8.17 -12.19
C LYS A 302 -17.97 8.41 -13.49
N ALA A 303 -16.75 8.94 -13.39
CA ALA A 303 -15.90 9.21 -14.54
C ALA A 303 -15.30 7.94 -15.17
N ASN A 304 -15.18 6.84 -14.41
CA ASN A 304 -14.51 5.61 -14.82
C ASN A 304 -15.46 4.39 -14.77
N GLU A 305 -16.74 4.59 -15.09
CA GLU A 305 -17.79 3.58 -14.92
C GLU A 305 -17.47 2.26 -15.64
N ALA A 306 -17.04 2.31 -16.89
CA ALA A 306 -16.69 1.12 -17.65
C ALA A 306 -15.53 0.31 -17.03
N ARG A 307 -14.58 0.99 -16.38
CA ARG A 307 -13.42 0.37 -15.77
C ARG A 307 -13.78 -0.41 -14.51
N TRP A 308 -14.42 0.25 -13.53
CA TRP A 308 -14.77 -0.46 -12.30
C TRP A 308 -15.89 -1.49 -12.48
N LYS A 309 -16.81 -1.27 -13.44
CA LYS A 309 -17.77 -2.32 -13.84
C LYS A 309 -17.07 -3.55 -14.40
N GLY A 310 -15.98 -3.35 -15.15
CA GLY A 310 -15.13 -4.45 -15.61
C GLY A 310 -14.52 -5.25 -14.46
N TRP A 311 -14.17 -4.62 -13.33
CA TRP A 311 -13.67 -5.36 -12.15
C TRP A 311 -14.71 -6.33 -11.60
N ILE A 312 -15.98 -5.95 -11.60
CA ILE A 312 -17.09 -6.76 -11.07
C ILE A 312 -17.80 -7.62 -12.14
N GLY A 313 -17.25 -7.68 -13.36
CA GLY A 313 -17.76 -8.49 -14.45
C GLY A 313 -19.09 -7.99 -15.04
N GLN A 314 -19.29 -6.67 -15.10
CA GLN A 314 -20.45 -6.00 -15.70
C GLN A 314 -20.09 -5.19 -16.93
#